data_8b94a2c4454792b949aa74b8cced11c0
#
_entry.id   8b94a2c4454792b949aa74b8cced11c0
#
_cell.length_a   1.000
_cell.length_b   1.000
_cell.length_c   1.000
_cell.angle_alpha   90.00
_cell.angle_beta   90.00
_cell.angle_gamma   90.00
#
_symmetry.space_group_name_H-M   'P 1'
#
loop_
_entity.id
_entity.type
_entity.pdbx_description
1 polymer ?
#
loop_
_entity_poly.entity_id
_entity_poly.type
_entity_poly.pdbx_seq_one_letter_code
_entity_poly.pdbx_strand_id
1 'polypeptide(L)'
;MHANEIRNIAIIAHVDHGKTTLVDSMLAQSKVFRENEKVEERIMDSNDLERERGITILSKNTAVTSISLTPRGHADFGGEVERVLNMVDGVLLLVDSVEGPMPQTRFVLKKALEIGLKVVVVVNKIDREGARPDYVVDNTFDLFCNLGATDEQCEFPVIYASGFKGIAGPEPDQLADDLGPLFEMIVNEVPGPTADVDAPLQMLVTNLDYDDFKGRIALGRVRAGTMSKSTNVKIGVPGKDARNGKVNEVFIYNNFVRTGIDSVGAGDICAIAGLDDVMIGETIMADGAEPLPTIEVEEPTVRMAMSVNTSPFAGQEGKYVTSRNLKSRLDQELERNLALKVEPGDTADTFILCGSCETMRREGYEFTIGPPEVITKRDESGSKIEPYEEAFIEVPEEYTGSCVDMLSNRKGQMLDLQTDDKGTTRLKYKVPTRGLLGLRNAILTATRGTAVLNTNFDEYGPWSGDISMRDNGSLVAHETGQVTSYAIQSAQDRGILIVKPGIDVYEGQVVGIHQRAGDLKVNVCKKKAATNVRSNKDATVVLNESKEMSLDDCVEYIAFDELVEVTPKSIRICKNPKINTKRQKN
;
A
#
# COMPACT_ATOMS: atom_id res chain seq x y z
N MET A 1 -0.09 -20.85 29.01
CA MET A 1 0.42 -19.52 29.40
C MET A 1 -0.74 -18.74 29.96
N HIS A 2 -0.57 -18.05 31.07
CA HIS A 2 -1.63 -17.18 31.58
C HIS A 2 -1.70 -15.94 30.69
N ALA A 3 -2.90 -15.41 30.44
CA ALA A 3 -3.12 -14.22 29.60
C ALA A 3 -2.24 -13.01 30.00
N ASN A 4 -1.84 -12.93 31.27
CA ASN A 4 -0.96 -11.87 31.77
C ASN A 4 0.52 -11.97 31.32
N GLU A 5 0.93 -13.08 30.70
CA GLU A 5 2.30 -13.29 30.21
C GLU A 5 2.45 -12.96 28.72
N ILE A 6 1.35 -12.66 28.03
CA ILE A 6 1.33 -12.35 26.60
C ILE A 6 1.28 -10.84 26.40
N ARG A 7 1.97 -10.33 25.38
CA ARG A 7 1.86 -8.96 24.88
C ARG A 7 1.71 -9.01 23.36
N ASN A 8 0.57 -8.56 22.88
CA ASN A 8 0.34 -8.41 21.43
C ASN A 8 0.64 -6.97 21.04
N ILE A 9 1.66 -6.76 20.21
CA ILE A 9 2.09 -5.44 19.80
C ILE A 9 2.16 -5.31 18.28
N ALA A 10 1.81 -4.13 17.78
CA ALA A 10 2.05 -3.73 16.41
C ALA A 10 3.24 -2.77 16.35
N ILE A 11 4.07 -2.88 15.31
CA ILE A 11 5.16 -1.93 15.08
C ILE A 11 4.76 -1.00 13.93
N ILE A 12 4.61 0.27 14.25
CA ILE A 12 4.35 1.36 13.31
C ILE A 12 5.66 2.08 13.03
N ALA A 13 6.03 2.22 11.77
CA ALA A 13 7.22 2.93 11.37
C ALA A 13 7.06 3.51 9.97
N HIS A 14 7.70 4.63 9.70
CA HIS A 14 7.91 5.09 8.34
C HIS A 14 8.86 4.14 7.57
N VAL A 15 8.83 4.20 6.24
CA VAL A 15 9.82 3.53 5.39
C VAL A 15 11.21 4.01 5.83
N ASP A 16 12.17 3.10 5.84
CA ASP A 16 13.56 3.34 6.23
C ASP A 16 13.83 3.75 7.70
N HIS A 17 12.83 3.83 8.57
CA HIS A 17 13.05 4.04 10.02
C HIS A 17 13.67 2.83 10.73
N GLY A 18 13.93 1.73 10.01
CA GLY A 18 14.64 0.55 10.52
C GLY A 18 13.75 -0.50 11.19
N LYS A 19 12.46 -0.57 10.81
CA LYS A 19 11.50 -1.55 11.32
C LYS A 19 12.01 -2.99 11.17
N THR A 20 12.35 -3.40 9.94
CA THR A 20 12.83 -4.76 9.64
C THR A 20 14.08 -5.09 10.45
N THR A 21 15.04 -4.17 10.50
CA THR A 21 16.30 -4.34 11.24
C THR A 21 16.08 -4.49 12.73
N LEU A 22 15.17 -3.70 13.32
CA LEU A 22 14.85 -3.82 14.75
C LEU A 22 14.19 -5.15 15.05
N VAL A 23 13.22 -5.59 14.23
CA VAL A 23 12.53 -6.88 14.41
C VAL A 23 13.50 -8.05 14.26
N ASP A 24 14.39 -8.03 13.27
CA ASP A 24 15.41 -9.06 13.08
C ASP A 24 16.32 -9.15 14.32
N SER A 25 16.73 -8.02 14.90
CA SER A 25 17.52 -7.98 16.13
C SER A 25 16.74 -8.47 17.36
N MET A 26 15.45 -8.11 17.47
CA MET A 26 14.58 -8.64 18.54
C MET A 26 14.46 -10.16 18.46
N LEU A 27 14.24 -10.71 17.26
CA LEU A 27 14.14 -12.15 17.03
C LEU A 27 15.46 -12.87 17.34
N ALA A 28 16.58 -12.30 16.92
CA ALA A 28 17.91 -12.87 17.16
C ALA A 28 18.21 -12.97 18.67
N GLN A 29 17.90 -11.92 19.45
CA GLN A 29 18.20 -11.87 20.88
C GLN A 29 17.20 -12.66 21.74
N SER A 30 16.00 -12.89 21.25
CA SER A 30 14.99 -13.68 21.97
C SER A 30 15.28 -15.18 22.02
N LYS A 31 16.40 -15.65 21.45
CA LYS A 31 16.82 -17.08 21.39
C LYS A 31 15.79 -17.97 20.66
N VAL A 32 15.00 -17.40 19.80
CA VAL A 32 14.01 -18.14 19.00
C VAL A 32 14.70 -19.00 17.93
N PHE A 33 15.92 -18.61 17.50
CA PHE A 33 16.77 -19.39 16.58
C PHE A 33 17.67 -20.37 17.34
N ARG A 34 17.92 -21.52 16.71
CA ARG A 34 18.91 -22.49 17.23
C ARG A 34 20.33 -21.93 17.07
N GLU A 35 21.25 -22.22 18.01
CA GLU A 35 22.63 -21.70 18.04
C GLU A 35 23.45 -21.89 16.74
N ASN A 36 23.02 -22.75 15.81
CA ASN A 36 23.70 -23.05 14.55
C ASN A 36 22.86 -22.68 13.31
N GLU A 37 21.74 -22.00 13.46
CA GLU A 37 20.89 -21.61 12.34
C GLU A 37 21.42 -20.29 11.72
N LYS A 38 21.77 -20.33 10.44
CA LYS A 38 22.15 -19.11 9.72
C LYS A 38 20.89 -18.27 9.52
N VAL A 39 20.80 -17.20 10.27
CA VAL A 39 19.74 -16.20 10.13
C VAL A 39 19.98 -15.46 8.80
N GLU A 40 19.05 -15.57 7.86
CA GLU A 40 19.06 -14.74 6.67
C GLU A 40 18.78 -13.28 7.08
N GLU A 41 19.54 -12.34 6.54
CA GLU A 41 19.24 -10.93 6.72
C GLU A 41 17.86 -10.59 6.10
N ARG A 42 17.05 -9.78 6.76
CA ARG A 42 15.69 -9.39 6.34
C ARG A 42 14.70 -10.55 6.26
N ILE A 43 14.57 -11.31 7.32
CA ILE A 43 13.62 -12.44 7.45
C ILE A 43 12.17 -11.98 7.16
N MET A 44 11.85 -10.74 7.46
CA MET A 44 10.52 -10.17 7.20
C MET A 44 10.20 -9.94 5.73
N ASP A 45 11.20 -9.71 4.89
CA ASP A 45 11.00 -9.40 3.47
C ASP A 45 11.01 -10.71 2.65
N SER A 46 9.98 -11.53 2.81
CA SER A 46 9.90 -12.88 2.19
C SER A 46 9.42 -12.87 0.74
N ASN A 47 8.80 -11.79 0.29
CA ASN A 47 8.33 -11.61 -1.09
C ASN A 47 9.42 -10.95 -1.95
N ASP A 48 9.58 -11.38 -3.20
CA ASP A 48 10.57 -10.80 -4.13
C ASP A 48 10.39 -9.29 -4.32
N LEU A 49 9.15 -8.78 -4.29
CA LEU A 49 8.84 -7.36 -4.33
C LEU A 49 9.33 -6.61 -3.08
N GLU A 50 9.19 -7.21 -1.91
CA GLU A 50 9.66 -6.65 -0.64
C GLU A 50 11.19 -6.58 -0.63
N ARG A 51 11.86 -7.64 -1.06
CA ARG A 51 13.33 -7.72 -1.16
C ARG A 51 13.89 -6.71 -2.15
N GLU A 52 13.24 -6.54 -3.31
CA GLU A 52 13.69 -5.61 -4.36
C GLU A 52 13.49 -4.15 -3.95
N ARG A 53 12.36 -3.82 -3.33
CA ARG A 53 12.02 -2.46 -2.89
C ARG A 53 12.61 -2.10 -1.53
N GLY A 54 13.06 -3.10 -0.75
CA GLY A 54 13.56 -2.91 0.61
C GLY A 54 12.48 -2.49 1.62
N ILE A 55 11.21 -2.73 1.32
CA ILE A 55 10.06 -2.35 2.17
C ILE A 55 9.17 -3.55 2.44
N THR A 56 8.66 -3.67 3.67
CA THR A 56 7.67 -4.71 4.03
C THR A 56 6.29 -4.28 3.54
N ILE A 57 5.69 -5.05 2.64
CA ILE A 57 4.38 -4.76 2.03
C ILE A 57 3.26 -5.50 2.77
N LEU A 58 3.46 -6.77 3.10
CA LEU A 58 2.47 -7.60 3.78
C LEU A 58 2.62 -7.57 5.29
N SER A 59 1.49 -7.60 6.03
CA SER A 59 1.54 -7.80 7.47
C SER A 59 1.96 -9.23 7.78
N LYS A 60 2.87 -9.40 8.73
CA LYS A 60 3.36 -10.70 9.17
C LYS A 60 3.21 -10.82 10.68
N ASN A 61 2.86 -12.01 11.14
CA ASN A 61 2.74 -12.29 12.55
C ASN A 61 3.88 -13.22 12.98
N THR A 62 4.49 -12.91 14.11
CA THR A 62 5.48 -13.77 14.75
C THR A 62 5.38 -13.63 16.25
N ALA A 63 5.86 -14.61 17.00
CA ALA A 63 5.96 -14.55 18.44
C ALA A 63 7.42 -14.57 18.87
N VAL A 64 7.73 -13.73 19.85
CA VAL A 64 8.99 -13.68 20.56
C VAL A 64 8.67 -13.90 22.02
N THR A 65 9.02 -15.01 22.59
CA THR A 65 8.80 -15.41 24.00
C THR A 65 7.81 -14.49 24.75
N SER A 66 6.51 -14.74 24.66
CA SER A 66 5.43 -13.94 25.27
C SER A 66 5.07 -12.60 24.58
N ILE A 67 5.72 -12.23 23.51
CA ILE A 67 5.40 -11.02 22.72
C ILE A 67 5.02 -11.45 21.31
N SER A 68 3.82 -11.10 20.87
CA SER A 68 3.37 -11.28 19.49
C SER A 68 3.60 -9.99 18.70
N LEU A 69 4.41 -10.08 17.66
CA LEU A 69 4.79 -8.94 16.81
C LEU A 69 4.00 -8.95 15.50
N THR A 70 3.37 -7.84 15.18
CA THR A 70 2.71 -7.64 13.89
C THR A 70 3.25 -6.36 13.25
N PRO A 71 4.36 -6.43 12.50
CA PRO A 71 4.95 -5.23 11.92
C PRO A 71 4.19 -4.74 10.70
N ARG A 72 3.89 -3.44 10.66
CA ARG A 72 3.35 -2.73 9.50
C ARG A 72 3.80 -1.28 9.44
N GLY A 73 3.96 -0.75 8.23
CA GLY A 73 4.54 0.57 8.06
C GLY A 73 4.00 1.43 6.92
N HIS A 74 2.92 1.06 6.21
CA HIS A 74 2.47 1.86 5.07
C HIS A 74 1.00 2.30 5.22
N ALA A 75 0.76 3.60 5.04
CA ALA A 75 -0.57 4.22 5.03
C ALA A 75 -1.44 3.79 3.83
N ASP A 76 -0.82 3.23 2.78
CA ASP A 76 -1.50 2.85 1.54
C ASP A 76 -2.48 1.66 1.69
N PHE A 77 -2.54 1.04 2.88
CA PHE A 77 -3.36 -0.15 3.17
C PHE A 77 -4.29 0.05 4.36
N GLY A 78 -5.06 1.15 4.38
CA GLY A 78 -5.92 1.54 5.51
C GLY A 78 -6.75 0.40 6.12
N GLY A 79 -7.48 -0.36 5.31
CA GLY A 79 -8.31 -1.47 5.79
C GLY A 79 -7.54 -2.64 6.43
N GLU A 80 -6.25 -2.81 6.10
CA GLU A 80 -5.42 -3.82 6.75
C GLU A 80 -4.83 -3.30 8.07
N VAL A 81 -4.55 -1.99 8.17
CA VAL A 81 -4.08 -1.38 9.41
C VAL A 81 -5.11 -1.55 10.52
N GLU A 82 -6.37 -1.25 10.25
CA GLU A 82 -7.46 -1.42 11.23
C GLU A 82 -7.58 -2.87 11.71
N ARG A 83 -7.44 -3.83 10.80
CA ARG A 83 -7.47 -5.27 11.13
C ARG A 83 -6.35 -5.67 12.08
N VAL A 84 -5.12 -5.18 11.81
CA VAL A 84 -3.96 -5.45 12.66
C VAL A 84 -4.10 -4.80 14.02
N LEU A 85 -4.51 -3.52 14.09
CA LEU A 85 -4.70 -2.81 15.34
C LEU A 85 -5.76 -3.46 16.24
N ASN A 86 -6.77 -4.10 15.64
CA ASN A 86 -7.76 -4.88 16.39
C ASN A 86 -7.21 -6.17 17.03
N MET A 87 -6.03 -6.65 16.64
CA MET A 87 -5.43 -7.86 17.22
C MET A 87 -4.49 -7.57 18.38
N VAL A 88 -4.04 -6.33 18.56
CA VAL A 88 -2.96 -5.97 19.48
C VAL A 88 -3.45 -5.24 20.73
N ASP A 89 -2.60 -5.18 21.74
CA ASP A 89 -2.84 -4.51 23.02
C ASP A 89 -2.05 -3.20 23.14
N GLY A 90 -1.02 -3.03 22.30
CA GLY A 90 -0.19 -1.84 22.25
C GLY A 90 0.56 -1.69 20.95
N VAL A 91 1.21 -0.55 20.79
CA VAL A 91 1.92 -0.15 19.59
C VAL A 91 3.32 0.33 19.92
N LEU A 92 4.32 -0.12 19.17
CA LEU A 92 5.63 0.50 19.12
C LEU A 92 5.69 1.50 17.96
N LEU A 93 5.77 2.77 18.27
CA LEU A 93 5.99 3.82 17.28
C LEU A 93 7.48 4.03 17.09
N LEU A 94 8.01 3.54 15.98
CA LEU A 94 9.43 3.64 15.65
C LEU A 94 9.70 4.93 14.88
N VAL A 95 10.57 5.78 15.42
CA VAL A 95 10.93 7.08 14.85
C VAL A 95 12.44 7.17 14.65
N ASP A 96 12.89 7.64 13.49
CA ASP A 96 14.30 7.87 13.21
C ASP A 96 14.82 9.06 14.03
N SER A 97 15.97 8.90 14.69
CA SER A 97 16.58 9.92 15.56
C SER A 97 17.07 11.18 14.82
N VAL A 98 17.16 11.14 13.49
CA VAL A 98 17.59 12.27 12.66
C VAL A 98 16.39 12.94 11.99
N GLU A 99 15.49 12.13 11.40
CA GLU A 99 14.38 12.61 10.57
C GLU A 99 13.17 13.02 11.42
N GLY A 100 12.91 12.30 12.52
CA GLY A 100 11.75 12.52 13.37
C GLY A 100 10.49 11.82 12.83
N PRO A 101 9.30 12.13 13.41
CA PRO A 101 8.04 11.52 12.98
C PRO A 101 7.65 12.01 11.59
N MET A 102 7.44 11.07 10.67
CA MET A 102 7.09 11.35 9.27
C MET A 102 5.56 11.30 9.04
N PRO A 103 5.04 12.04 8.03
CA PRO A 103 3.59 12.16 7.80
C PRO A 103 2.84 10.84 7.62
N GLN A 104 3.46 9.82 7.04
CA GLN A 104 2.81 8.52 6.79
C GLN A 104 2.43 7.77 8.07
N THR A 105 3.13 8.02 9.18
CA THR A 105 2.79 7.43 10.48
C THR A 105 1.56 8.05 11.12
N ARG A 106 1.14 9.26 10.68
CA ARG A 106 0.00 10.00 11.27
C ARG A 106 -1.30 9.21 11.20
N PHE A 107 -1.62 8.62 10.05
CA PHE A 107 -2.86 7.85 9.88
C PHE A 107 -2.93 6.65 10.82
N VAL A 108 -1.86 5.83 10.83
CA VAL A 108 -1.82 4.62 11.65
C VAL A 108 -1.83 4.95 13.13
N LEU A 109 -1.07 6.00 13.54
CA LEU A 109 -1.04 6.47 14.91
C LEU A 109 -2.41 7.04 15.34
N LYS A 110 -3.08 7.83 14.49
CA LYS A 110 -4.43 8.34 14.77
C LYS A 110 -5.41 7.22 15.07
N LYS A 111 -5.43 6.18 14.22
CA LYS A 111 -6.29 5.00 14.43
C LYS A 111 -5.94 4.24 15.71
N ALA A 112 -4.66 4.10 16.05
CA ALA A 112 -4.24 3.47 17.31
C ALA A 112 -4.72 4.27 18.55
N LEU A 113 -4.64 5.60 18.49
CA LEU A 113 -5.11 6.48 19.56
C LEU A 113 -6.65 6.46 19.69
N GLU A 114 -7.40 6.45 18.58
CA GLU A 114 -8.86 6.33 18.54
C GLU A 114 -9.36 5.03 19.19
N ILE A 115 -8.64 3.91 18.97
CA ILE A 115 -8.95 2.61 19.59
C ILE A 115 -8.50 2.55 21.07
N GLY A 116 -7.68 3.50 21.53
CA GLY A 116 -7.18 3.56 22.90
C GLY A 116 -6.00 2.63 23.17
N LEU A 117 -5.22 2.27 22.17
CA LEU A 117 -4.02 1.44 22.34
C LEU A 117 -2.91 2.21 23.06
N LYS A 118 -2.17 1.52 23.95
CA LYS A 118 -0.98 2.09 24.58
C LYS A 118 0.13 2.20 23.52
N VAL A 119 0.74 3.38 23.41
CA VAL A 119 1.83 3.64 22.48
C VAL A 119 3.13 3.78 23.24
N VAL A 120 4.17 3.04 22.80
CA VAL A 120 5.55 3.18 23.26
C VAL A 120 6.36 3.76 22.13
N VAL A 121 7.05 4.87 22.34
CA VAL A 121 7.88 5.53 21.34
C VAL A 121 9.29 4.98 21.37
N VAL A 122 9.78 4.50 20.25
CA VAL A 122 11.15 3.98 20.08
C VAL A 122 11.92 4.92 19.16
N VAL A 123 12.83 5.70 19.72
CA VAL A 123 13.74 6.58 18.97
C VAL A 123 14.90 5.72 18.47
N ASN A 124 14.86 5.35 17.20
CA ASN A 124 15.79 4.40 16.58
C ASN A 124 16.94 5.11 15.87
N LYS A 125 17.99 4.36 15.56
CA LYS A 125 19.21 4.82 14.89
C LYS A 125 19.96 5.89 15.68
N ILE A 126 19.94 5.78 17.00
CA ILE A 126 20.62 6.71 17.90
C ILE A 126 22.14 6.76 17.69
N ASP A 127 22.70 5.76 17.02
CA ASP A 127 24.11 5.63 16.64
C ASP A 127 24.49 6.42 15.38
N ARG A 128 23.52 7.05 14.71
CA ARG A 128 23.81 7.88 13.53
C ARG A 128 24.44 9.21 13.90
N GLU A 129 25.39 9.64 13.06
CA GLU A 129 25.92 10.98 13.12
C GLU A 129 24.81 12.00 12.81
N GLY A 130 24.61 12.97 13.71
CA GLY A 130 23.52 13.95 13.61
C GLY A 130 22.20 13.53 14.27
N ALA A 131 22.18 12.47 15.08
CA ALA A 131 21.03 12.12 15.90
C ALA A 131 20.63 13.27 16.85
N ARG A 132 19.33 13.56 16.94
CA ARG A 132 18.73 14.64 17.73
C ARG A 132 17.57 14.12 18.56
N PRO A 133 17.83 13.26 19.56
CA PRO A 133 16.77 12.54 20.28
C PRO A 133 15.75 13.49 20.91
N ASP A 134 16.16 14.56 21.59
CA ASP A 134 15.26 15.51 22.25
C ASP A 134 14.32 16.18 21.24
N TYR A 135 14.86 16.63 20.11
CA TYR A 135 14.07 17.21 19.03
C TYR A 135 13.02 16.23 18.46
N VAL A 136 13.39 14.94 18.36
CA VAL A 136 12.48 13.91 17.84
C VAL A 136 11.36 13.61 18.84
N VAL A 137 11.65 13.59 20.14
CA VAL A 137 10.64 13.40 21.19
C VAL A 137 9.68 14.57 21.21
N ASP A 138 10.16 15.82 21.16
CA ASP A 138 9.32 17.03 21.12
C ASP A 138 8.39 17.03 19.90
N ASN A 139 8.91 16.74 18.69
CA ASN A 139 8.07 16.65 17.50
C ASN A 139 7.06 15.49 17.55
N THR A 140 7.41 14.41 18.24
CA THR A 140 6.48 13.30 18.43
C THR A 140 5.37 13.69 19.40
N PHE A 141 5.67 14.42 20.45
CA PHE A 141 4.68 15.00 21.35
C PHE A 141 3.73 15.97 20.61
N ASP A 142 4.28 16.87 19.80
CA ASP A 142 3.49 17.76 18.94
C ASP A 142 2.58 16.98 17.99
N LEU A 143 3.08 15.85 17.44
CA LEU A 143 2.27 14.98 16.59
C LEU A 143 1.08 14.39 17.34
N PHE A 144 1.26 13.91 18.58
CA PHE A 144 0.17 13.38 19.40
C PHE A 144 -0.89 14.46 19.69
N CYS A 145 -0.46 15.65 20.11
CA CYS A 145 -1.36 16.78 20.32
C CYS A 145 -2.15 17.13 19.06
N ASN A 146 -1.49 17.20 17.91
CA ASN A 146 -2.11 17.48 16.61
C ASN A 146 -3.11 16.41 16.14
N LEU A 147 -2.98 15.17 16.62
CA LEU A 147 -3.91 14.08 16.36
C LEU A 147 -5.07 14.01 17.34
N GLY A 148 -5.13 14.91 18.32
CA GLY A 148 -6.18 14.96 19.32
C GLY A 148 -6.04 13.91 20.42
N ALA A 149 -4.80 13.49 20.72
CA ALA A 149 -4.52 12.58 21.84
C ALA A 149 -4.95 13.20 23.18
N THR A 150 -5.38 12.36 24.11
CA THR A 150 -5.69 12.78 25.48
C THR A 150 -4.40 13.06 26.26
N ASP A 151 -4.51 13.80 27.37
CA ASP A 151 -3.35 14.09 28.23
C ASP A 151 -2.61 12.80 28.66
N GLU A 152 -3.37 11.74 29.00
CA GLU A 152 -2.82 10.43 29.34
C GLU A 152 -2.08 9.74 28.18
N GLN A 153 -2.56 9.93 26.95
CA GLN A 153 -1.91 9.42 25.76
C GLN A 153 -0.66 10.21 25.36
N CYS A 154 -0.61 11.49 25.73
CA CYS A 154 0.57 12.35 25.53
C CYS A 154 1.70 12.03 26.52
N GLU A 155 1.42 11.37 27.64
CA GLU A 155 2.42 10.82 28.57
C GLU A 155 2.92 9.44 28.09
N PHE A 156 3.44 9.37 26.90
CA PHE A 156 3.94 8.13 26.32
C PHE A 156 5.35 7.78 26.82
N PRO A 157 5.64 6.50 27.10
CA PRO A 157 7.00 6.05 27.42
C PRO A 157 7.92 6.12 26.19
N VAL A 158 9.17 6.54 26.40
CA VAL A 158 10.20 6.67 25.36
C VAL A 158 11.35 5.76 25.66
N ILE A 159 11.87 5.09 24.62
CA ILE A 159 13.11 4.31 24.68
C ILE A 159 13.98 4.61 23.47
N TYR A 160 15.28 4.62 23.67
CA TYR A 160 16.27 4.88 22.63
C TYR A 160 16.91 3.57 22.18
N ALA A 161 17.06 3.39 20.86
CA ALA A 161 17.56 2.13 20.31
C ALA A 161 18.45 2.34 19.08
N SER A 162 19.31 1.37 18.85
CA SER A 162 19.93 1.11 17.56
C SER A 162 19.56 -0.31 17.11
N GLY A 163 18.55 -0.42 16.24
CA GLY A 163 18.14 -1.71 15.70
C GLY A 163 19.28 -2.41 14.94
N PHE A 164 20.18 -1.66 14.32
CA PHE A 164 21.35 -2.19 13.61
C PHE A 164 22.38 -2.81 14.55
N LYS A 165 22.65 -2.17 15.70
CA LYS A 165 23.57 -2.70 16.73
C LYS A 165 22.89 -3.67 17.69
N GLY A 166 21.56 -3.73 17.69
CA GLY A 166 20.78 -4.57 18.60
C GLY A 166 20.86 -4.14 20.06
N ILE A 167 20.88 -2.81 20.33
CA ILE A 167 21.04 -2.22 21.66
C ILE A 167 19.90 -1.23 21.94
N ALA A 168 19.51 -1.12 23.22
CA ALA A 168 18.50 -0.14 23.65
C ALA A 168 18.79 0.37 25.08
N GLY A 169 18.19 1.51 25.44
CA GLY A 169 18.33 2.07 26.79
C GLY A 169 17.32 3.18 27.07
N PRO A 170 17.13 3.54 28.36
CA PRO A 170 16.18 4.57 28.79
C PRO A 170 16.62 5.99 28.41
N GLU A 171 17.92 6.21 28.20
CA GLU A 171 18.50 7.50 27.84
C GLU A 171 19.41 7.34 26.63
N PRO A 172 19.64 8.39 25.81
CA PRO A 172 20.48 8.31 24.61
C PRO A 172 21.92 7.90 24.86
N ASP A 173 22.46 8.22 26.05
CA ASP A 173 23.83 7.95 26.51
C ASP A 173 23.94 6.76 27.46
N GLN A 174 22.81 6.13 27.82
CA GLN A 174 22.74 4.98 28.70
C GLN A 174 22.14 3.76 28.00
N LEU A 175 22.79 3.32 26.92
CA LEU A 175 22.37 2.13 26.19
C LEU A 175 22.97 0.87 26.81
N ALA A 176 22.16 -0.17 26.93
CA ALA A 176 22.64 -1.52 27.28
C ALA A 176 23.32 -2.19 26.07
N ASP A 177 23.98 -3.32 26.31
CA ASP A 177 24.63 -4.10 25.25
C ASP A 177 23.64 -4.98 24.46
N ASP A 178 22.33 -4.93 24.79
CA ASP A 178 21.27 -5.69 24.17
C ASP A 178 19.93 -4.91 24.12
N LEU A 179 18.87 -5.56 23.61
CA LEU A 179 17.49 -5.02 23.57
C LEU A 179 16.68 -5.34 24.84
N GLY A 180 17.31 -5.84 25.90
CA GLY A 180 16.65 -6.15 27.18
C GLY A 180 15.79 -5.01 27.71
N PRO A 181 16.29 -3.75 27.79
CA PRO A 181 15.49 -2.61 28.23
C PRO A 181 14.23 -2.35 27.38
N LEU A 182 14.28 -2.61 26.06
CA LEU A 182 13.10 -2.51 25.19
C LEU A 182 12.07 -3.60 25.52
N PHE A 183 12.49 -4.84 25.74
CA PHE A 183 11.59 -5.92 26.15
C PHE A 183 10.96 -5.64 27.52
N GLU A 184 11.74 -5.14 28.48
CA GLU A 184 11.24 -4.77 29.80
C GLU A 184 10.20 -3.64 29.72
N MET A 185 10.45 -2.63 28.90
CA MET A 185 9.51 -1.54 28.69
C MET A 185 8.20 -2.05 28.07
N ILE A 186 8.25 -2.90 27.06
CA ILE A 186 7.06 -3.50 26.45
C ILE A 186 6.25 -4.27 27.50
N VAL A 187 6.88 -5.08 28.34
CA VAL A 187 6.20 -5.88 29.36
C VAL A 187 5.57 -5.00 30.44
N ASN A 188 6.20 -3.90 30.80
CA ASN A 188 5.76 -3.02 31.87
C ASN A 188 4.66 -2.05 31.40
N GLU A 189 4.78 -1.49 30.19
CA GLU A 189 3.92 -0.41 29.71
C GLU A 189 2.72 -0.90 28.88
N VAL A 190 2.91 -1.98 28.10
CA VAL A 190 1.82 -2.54 27.30
C VAL A 190 0.99 -3.48 28.17
N PRO A 191 -0.32 -3.27 28.29
CA PRO A 191 -1.18 -4.16 29.07
C PRO A 191 -1.20 -5.57 28.47
N GLY A 192 -1.34 -6.58 29.32
CA GLY A 192 -1.70 -7.93 28.85
C GLY A 192 -3.12 -7.96 28.29
N PRO A 193 -3.44 -8.96 27.45
CA PRO A 193 -4.76 -9.09 26.88
C PRO A 193 -5.83 -9.24 27.97
N THR A 194 -6.87 -8.41 27.90
CA THR A 194 -8.09 -8.64 28.67
C THR A 194 -8.83 -9.83 28.07
N ALA A 195 -8.65 -11.01 28.64
CA ALA A 195 -9.16 -12.25 28.08
C ALA A 195 -9.69 -13.17 29.20
N ASP A 196 -10.89 -13.69 28.99
CA ASP A 196 -11.51 -14.67 29.88
C ASP A 196 -11.40 -16.07 29.27
N VAL A 197 -10.56 -16.90 29.86
CA VAL A 197 -10.28 -18.27 29.38
C VAL A 197 -11.46 -19.21 29.67
N ASP A 198 -12.23 -18.92 30.70
CA ASP A 198 -13.35 -19.75 31.15
C ASP A 198 -14.68 -19.38 30.45
N ALA A 199 -14.72 -18.27 29.74
CA ALA A 199 -15.88 -17.84 28.95
C ALA A 199 -16.07 -18.70 27.69
N PRO A 200 -17.25 -18.67 27.05
CA PRO A 200 -17.47 -19.32 25.76
C PRO A 200 -16.51 -18.79 24.69
N LEU A 201 -16.02 -19.67 23.82
CA LEU A 201 -15.11 -19.31 22.74
C LEU A 201 -15.65 -18.17 21.87
N GLN A 202 -14.81 -17.16 21.63
CA GLN A 202 -15.03 -16.10 20.65
C GLN A 202 -13.68 -15.73 20.01
N MET A 203 -13.63 -15.77 18.68
CA MET A 203 -12.48 -15.35 17.87
C MET A 203 -12.97 -14.51 16.71
N LEU A 204 -12.49 -13.28 16.60
CA LEU A 204 -12.75 -12.42 15.44
C LEU A 204 -11.76 -12.72 14.33
N VAL A 205 -12.25 -13.02 13.13
CA VAL A 205 -11.42 -13.24 11.94
C VAL A 205 -10.96 -11.89 11.40
N THR A 206 -9.66 -11.64 11.45
CA THR A 206 -9.06 -10.36 11.04
C THR A 206 -8.32 -10.46 9.72
N ASN A 207 -7.84 -11.64 9.35
CA ASN A 207 -7.16 -11.88 8.09
C ASN A 207 -7.44 -13.29 7.57
N LEU A 208 -7.25 -13.49 6.27
CA LEU A 208 -7.34 -14.79 5.62
C LEU A 208 -6.04 -15.07 4.87
N ASP A 209 -5.61 -16.32 4.93
CA ASP A 209 -4.53 -16.87 4.12
C ASP A 209 -5.04 -18.10 3.37
N TYR A 210 -4.31 -18.59 2.41
CA TYR A 210 -4.66 -19.74 1.61
C TYR A 210 -3.50 -20.71 1.49
N ASP A 211 -3.80 -21.99 1.67
CA ASP A 211 -2.85 -23.09 1.53
C ASP A 211 -3.41 -24.08 0.53
N ASP A 212 -2.62 -24.48 -0.47
CA ASP A 212 -3.08 -25.35 -1.57
C ASP A 212 -3.62 -26.71 -1.09
N PHE A 213 -3.21 -27.17 0.09
CA PHE A 213 -3.61 -28.46 0.66
C PHE A 213 -4.67 -28.34 1.76
N LYS A 214 -4.68 -27.22 2.51
CA LYS A 214 -5.54 -27.01 3.67
C LYS A 214 -6.72 -26.08 3.38
N GLY A 215 -6.72 -25.47 2.21
CA GLY A 215 -7.71 -24.49 1.81
C GLY A 215 -7.54 -23.15 2.54
N ARG A 216 -8.65 -22.50 2.84
CA ARG A 216 -8.70 -21.20 3.51
C ARG A 216 -8.25 -21.31 4.97
N ILE A 217 -7.39 -20.40 5.41
CA ILE A 217 -6.88 -20.31 6.76
C ILE A 217 -7.30 -18.98 7.36
N ALA A 218 -8.13 -19.02 8.40
CA ALA A 218 -8.59 -17.85 9.11
C ALA A 218 -7.57 -17.47 10.21
N LEU A 219 -7.15 -16.20 10.21
CA LEU A 219 -6.27 -15.63 11.21
C LEU A 219 -7.05 -14.65 12.09
N GLY A 220 -6.85 -14.71 13.39
CA GLY A 220 -7.48 -13.81 14.33
C GLY A 220 -6.97 -14.00 15.76
N ARG A 221 -7.47 -13.15 16.65
CA ARG A 221 -7.21 -13.23 18.07
C ARG A 221 -8.37 -13.91 18.79
N VAL A 222 -8.07 -14.87 19.65
CA VAL A 222 -9.04 -15.46 20.56
C VAL A 222 -9.38 -14.43 21.64
N ARG A 223 -10.59 -13.92 21.65
CA ARG A 223 -11.04 -12.90 22.61
C ARG A 223 -11.52 -13.51 23.92
N ALA A 224 -12.14 -14.69 23.84
CA ALA A 224 -12.65 -15.42 25.01
C ALA A 224 -12.56 -16.93 24.78
N GLY A 225 -12.47 -17.69 25.84
CA GLY A 225 -12.48 -19.16 25.82
C GLY A 225 -11.20 -19.78 25.28
N THR A 226 -11.32 -21.00 24.77
CA THR A 226 -10.20 -21.78 24.22
C THR A 226 -10.57 -22.33 22.85
N MET A 227 -9.71 -22.09 21.87
CA MET A 227 -9.81 -22.66 20.53
C MET A 227 -9.06 -23.99 20.50
N SER A 228 -9.72 -25.08 20.12
CA SER A 228 -9.11 -26.39 20.06
C SER A 228 -9.30 -27.06 18.72
N LYS A 229 -8.36 -27.94 18.38
CA LYS A 229 -8.41 -28.80 17.19
C LYS A 229 -9.67 -29.69 17.21
N SER A 230 -10.25 -29.92 16.03
CA SER A 230 -11.43 -30.77 15.83
C SER A 230 -12.71 -30.30 16.56
N THR A 231 -12.79 -29.02 16.92
CA THR A 231 -13.95 -28.43 17.62
C THR A 231 -15.03 -27.98 16.63
N ASN A 232 -16.30 -28.26 16.98
CA ASN A 232 -17.44 -27.68 16.28
C ASN A 232 -17.67 -26.24 16.75
N VAL A 233 -17.91 -25.34 15.82
CA VAL A 233 -18.06 -23.91 16.07
C VAL A 233 -19.24 -23.34 15.30
N LYS A 234 -19.69 -22.16 15.70
CA LYS A 234 -20.61 -21.31 14.95
C LYS A 234 -19.82 -20.17 14.31
N ILE A 235 -20.24 -19.76 13.12
CA ILE A 235 -19.64 -18.64 12.39
C ILE A 235 -20.75 -17.65 12.07
N GLY A 236 -20.57 -16.38 12.42
CA GLY A 236 -21.61 -15.38 12.18
C GLY A 236 -21.12 -13.96 12.43
N VAL A 237 -22.02 -13.03 12.11
CA VAL A 237 -21.88 -11.59 12.36
C VAL A 237 -23.08 -11.08 13.13
N PRO A 238 -23.00 -9.96 13.84
CA PRO A 238 -24.13 -9.37 14.56
C PRO A 238 -25.35 -9.19 13.64
N GLY A 239 -26.53 -9.61 14.12
CA GLY A 239 -27.79 -9.44 13.40
C GLY A 239 -28.06 -10.41 12.25
N LYS A 240 -27.23 -11.42 12.06
CA LYS A 240 -27.45 -12.50 11.09
C LYS A 240 -27.39 -13.88 11.75
N ASP A 241 -28.08 -14.87 11.15
CA ASP A 241 -28.04 -16.25 11.62
C ASP A 241 -26.63 -16.83 11.48
N ALA A 242 -26.15 -17.48 12.54
CA ALA A 242 -24.86 -18.13 12.56
C ALA A 242 -24.93 -19.52 11.89
N ARG A 243 -23.92 -19.82 11.06
CA ARG A 243 -23.77 -21.15 10.42
C ARG A 243 -22.83 -22.05 11.20
N ASN A 244 -22.96 -23.36 11.00
CA ASN A 244 -22.09 -24.35 11.62
C ASN A 244 -20.76 -24.46 10.86
N GLY A 245 -19.67 -24.64 11.61
CA GLY A 245 -18.34 -24.93 11.09
C GLY A 245 -17.61 -25.96 11.96
N LYS A 246 -16.51 -26.49 11.45
CA LYS A 246 -15.62 -27.38 12.19
C LYS A 246 -14.19 -26.97 11.99
N VAL A 247 -13.50 -26.65 13.07
CA VAL A 247 -12.06 -26.37 13.07
C VAL A 247 -11.32 -27.70 12.93
N ASN A 248 -10.52 -27.87 11.89
CA ASN A 248 -9.73 -29.07 11.68
C ASN A 248 -8.36 -28.98 12.36
N GLU A 249 -7.66 -27.87 12.17
CA GLU A 249 -6.33 -27.64 12.72
C GLU A 249 -6.21 -26.23 13.29
N VAL A 250 -5.36 -26.09 14.30
CA VAL A 250 -5.01 -24.82 14.96
C VAL A 250 -3.52 -24.60 14.85
N PHE A 251 -3.10 -23.37 14.53
CA PHE A 251 -1.70 -22.99 14.37
C PHE A 251 -1.39 -21.73 15.15
N ILE A 252 -0.14 -21.63 15.59
CA ILE A 252 0.48 -20.39 16.04
C ILE A 252 1.64 -20.04 15.10
N TYR A 253 2.07 -18.77 15.11
CA TYR A 253 3.22 -18.33 14.35
C TYR A 253 4.46 -18.27 15.23
N ASN A 254 5.47 -19.06 14.90
CA ASN A 254 6.80 -18.99 15.48
C ASN A 254 7.80 -18.71 14.36
N ASN A 255 8.60 -17.66 14.46
CA ASN A 255 9.56 -17.27 13.40
C ASN A 255 8.92 -17.16 12.01
N PHE A 256 7.73 -16.56 11.93
CA PHE A 256 6.92 -16.48 10.70
C PHE A 256 6.47 -17.84 10.12
N VAL A 257 6.78 -18.95 10.78
CA VAL A 257 6.36 -20.30 10.36
C VAL A 257 5.13 -20.74 11.16
N ARG A 258 4.14 -21.27 10.47
CA ARG A 258 2.95 -21.85 11.09
C ARG A 258 3.28 -23.17 11.76
N THR A 259 3.08 -23.26 13.07
CA THR A 259 3.29 -24.47 13.88
C THR A 259 1.96 -24.96 14.40
N GLY A 260 1.62 -26.23 14.10
CA GLY A 260 0.37 -26.86 14.57
C GLY A 260 0.41 -27.11 16.07
N ILE A 261 -0.70 -26.80 16.75
CA ILE A 261 -0.89 -27.05 18.18
C ILE A 261 -2.29 -27.62 18.45
N ASP A 262 -2.49 -28.20 19.61
CA ASP A 262 -3.79 -28.83 19.95
C ASP A 262 -4.82 -27.79 20.43
N SER A 263 -4.40 -26.75 21.15
CA SER A 263 -5.29 -25.69 21.65
C SER A 263 -4.57 -24.39 21.91
N VAL A 264 -5.35 -23.29 21.85
CA VAL A 264 -4.91 -21.89 22.08
C VAL A 264 -5.91 -21.23 23.00
N GLY A 265 -5.45 -20.51 24.00
CA GLY A 265 -6.27 -19.78 24.96
C GLY A 265 -6.65 -18.36 24.51
N ALA A 266 -7.60 -17.77 25.23
CA ALA A 266 -7.96 -16.37 25.06
C ALA A 266 -6.74 -15.44 25.27
N GLY A 267 -6.60 -14.45 24.41
CA GLY A 267 -5.45 -13.55 24.36
C GLY A 267 -4.46 -13.84 23.23
N ASP A 268 -4.35 -15.09 22.80
CA ASP A 268 -3.43 -15.48 21.74
C ASP A 268 -3.93 -15.13 20.33
N ILE A 269 -2.99 -14.90 19.41
CA ILE A 269 -3.24 -14.79 17.97
C ILE A 269 -2.98 -16.16 17.35
N CYS A 270 -3.98 -16.71 16.67
CA CYS A 270 -3.89 -18.01 16.03
C CYS A 270 -4.42 -18.02 14.59
N ALA A 271 -4.03 -19.06 13.87
CA ALA A 271 -4.56 -19.38 12.56
C ALA A 271 -5.29 -20.72 12.62
N ILE A 272 -6.42 -20.85 11.93
CA ILE A 272 -7.23 -22.04 11.92
C ILE A 272 -7.59 -22.48 10.49
N ALA A 273 -7.63 -23.78 10.25
CA ALA A 273 -8.04 -24.38 8.98
C ALA A 273 -9.28 -25.28 9.16
N GLY A 274 -10.02 -25.47 8.06
CA GLY A 274 -11.22 -26.31 8.02
C GLY A 274 -12.52 -25.53 7.88
N LEU A 275 -12.45 -24.22 7.68
CA LEU A 275 -13.59 -23.33 7.49
C LEU A 275 -13.49 -22.66 6.10
N ASP A 276 -13.94 -23.37 5.05
CA ASP A 276 -13.71 -22.96 3.65
C ASP A 276 -14.47 -21.69 3.24
N ASP A 277 -15.57 -21.38 3.91
CA ASP A 277 -16.46 -20.25 3.60
C ASP A 277 -16.37 -19.08 4.58
N VAL A 278 -15.41 -19.13 5.51
CA VAL A 278 -15.21 -18.05 6.50
C VAL A 278 -14.72 -16.77 5.83
N MET A 279 -15.26 -15.64 6.31
CA MET A 279 -14.92 -14.31 5.82
C MET A 279 -14.27 -13.46 6.94
N ILE A 280 -13.50 -12.45 6.54
CA ILE A 280 -12.95 -11.49 7.50
C ILE A 280 -14.11 -10.69 8.13
N GLY A 281 -13.97 -10.34 9.42
CA GLY A 281 -15.01 -9.65 10.19
C GLY A 281 -16.07 -10.59 10.76
N GLU A 282 -16.05 -11.88 10.42
CA GLU A 282 -16.89 -12.88 11.05
C GLU A 282 -16.31 -13.33 12.39
N THR A 283 -17.19 -13.70 13.31
CA THR A 283 -16.82 -14.30 14.59
C THR A 283 -16.94 -15.81 14.54
N ILE A 284 -15.89 -16.51 14.91
CA ILE A 284 -15.89 -17.94 15.18
C ILE A 284 -16.12 -18.11 16.67
N MET A 285 -17.18 -18.84 17.06
CA MET A 285 -17.66 -18.85 18.44
C MET A 285 -18.21 -20.21 18.85
N ALA A 286 -18.31 -20.43 20.16
CA ALA A 286 -19.03 -21.56 20.72
C ALA A 286 -20.55 -21.42 20.46
N ASP A 287 -21.26 -22.55 20.54
CA ASP A 287 -22.73 -22.55 20.45
C ASP A 287 -23.32 -21.73 21.63
N GLY A 288 -24.19 -20.78 21.31
CA GLY A 288 -24.82 -19.89 22.29
C GLY A 288 -23.99 -18.64 22.65
N ALA A 289 -22.80 -18.46 22.11
CA ALA A 289 -22.06 -17.19 22.25
C ALA A 289 -22.57 -16.16 21.23
N GLU A 290 -22.44 -14.87 21.57
CA GLU A 290 -22.80 -13.76 20.67
C GLU A 290 -21.63 -13.40 19.76
N PRO A 291 -21.88 -13.00 18.49
CA PRO A 291 -20.82 -12.56 17.61
C PRO A 291 -20.25 -11.20 18.06
N LEU A 292 -18.94 -11.04 17.92
CA LEU A 292 -18.23 -9.79 18.19
C LEU A 292 -18.59 -8.73 17.15
N PRO A 293 -18.43 -7.42 17.45
CA PRO A 293 -18.55 -6.36 16.47
C PRO A 293 -17.68 -6.64 15.24
N THR A 294 -18.25 -6.43 14.05
CA THR A 294 -17.50 -6.59 12.80
C THR A 294 -16.46 -5.48 12.62
N ILE A 295 -15.38 -5.79 11.93
CA ILE A 295 -14.41 -4.78 11.53
C ILE A 295 -15.03 -3.99 10.37
N GLU A 296 -15.19 -2.70 10.56
CA GLU A 296 -15.60 -1.79 9.48
C GLU A 296 -14.39 -1.58 8.55
N VAL A 297 -14.51 -2.02 7.31
CA VAL A 297 -13.51 -1.77 6.28
C VAL A 297 -14.02 -0.64 5.41
N GLU A 298 -13.22 0.41 5.26
CA GLU A 298 -13.56 1.52 4.38
C GLU A 298 -13.83 1.02 2.95
N GLU A 299 -14.91 1.50 2.35
CA GLU A 299 -15.23 1.14 0.97
C GLU A 299 -14.20 1.75 0.01
N PRO A 300 -13.84 1.04 -1.07
CA PRO A 300 -12.93 1.58 -2.06
C PRO A 300 -13.52 2.84 -2.72
N THR A 301 -12.71 3.87 -2.86
CA THR A 301 -13.09 5.16 -3.47
C THR A 301 -12.78 5.23 -4.96
N VAL A 302 -11.89 4.36 -5.46
CA VAL A 302 -11.40 4.32 -6.84
C VAL A 302 -11.57 2.93 -7.43
N ARG A 303 -11.95 2.87 -8.70
CA ARG A 303 -12.05 1.65 -9.49
C ARG A 303 -11.29 1.76 -10.80
N MET A 304 -10.84 0.64 -11.33
CA MET A 304 -10.19 0.54 -12.64
C MET A 304 -10.76 -0.61 -13.46
N ALA A 305 -10.85 -0.43 -14.76
CA ALA A 305 -11.21 -1.52 -15.66
C ALA A 305 -9.96 -2.33 -16.04
N MET A 306 -9.98 -3.65 -15.80
CA MET A 306 -8.98 -4.59 -16.28
C MET A 306 -9.59 -5.46 -17.38
N SER A 307 -8.88 -5.66 -18.47
CA SER A 307 -9.34 -6.53 -19.55
C SER A 307 -8.20 -7.34 -20.17
N VAL A 308 -8.55 -8.35 -20.96
CA VAL A 308 -7.55 -9.12 -21.69
C VAL A 308 -6.77 -8.21 -22.64
N ASN A 309 -5.48 -8.52 -22.84
CA ASN A 309 -4.66 -7.83 -23.81
C ASN A 309 -5.11 -8.18 -25.24
N THR A 310 -5.52 -7.17 -26.01
CA THR A 310 -5.95 -7.28 -27.40
C THR A 310 -5.01 -6.55 -28.36
N SER A 311 -3.82 -6.15 -27.89
CA SER A 311 -2.83 -5.47 -28.71
C SER A 311 -2.26 -6.40 -29.79
N PRO A 312 -1.62 -5.88 -30.84
CA PRO A 312 -0.92 -6.69 -31.85
C PRO A 312 0.19 -7.58 -31.28
N PHE A 313 0.68 -7.29 -30.08
CA PHE A 313 1.73 -8.05 -29.40
C PHE A 313 1.20 -9.00 -28.31
N ALA A 314 -0.12 -9.14 -28.18
CA ALA A 314 -0.73 -10.01 -27.18
C ALA A 314 -0.24 -11.48 -27.34
N GLY A 315 0.06 -12.12 -26.21
CA GLY A 315 0.50 -13.52 -26.16
C GLY A 315 1.96 -13.76 -26.52
N GLN A 316 2.76 -12.71 -26.74
CA GLN A 316 4.18 -12.88 -27.08
C GLN A 316 5.09 -12.99 -25.84
N GLU A 317 4.67 -12.41 -24.72
CA GLU A 317 5.50 -12.29 -23.53
C GLU A 317 4.91 -13.00 -22.31
N GLY A 318 3.58 -13.10 -22.20
CA GLY A 318 2.89 -13.68 -21.06
C GLY A 318 2.44 -15.12 -21.29
N LYS A 319 2.31 -15.84 -20.17
CA LYS A 319 1.81 -17.23 -20.14
C LYS A 319 0.28 -17.27 -19.99
N TYR A 320 -0.30 -16.30 -19.27
CA TYR A 320 -1.72 -16.25 -18.92
C TYR A 320 -2.37 -15.06 -19.61
N VAL A 321 -3.08 -15.31 -20.71
CA VAL A 321 -3.59 -14.27 -21.62
C VAL A 321 -5.11 -14.30 -21.79
N THR A 322 -5.82 -15.23 -21.13
CA THR A 322 -7.26 -15.42 -21.30
C THR A 322 -8.07 -14.79 -20.17
N SER A 323 -9.33 -14.40 -20.44
CA SER A 323 -10.22 -13.87 -19.40
C SER A 323 -10.48 -14.88 -18.28
N ARG A 324 -10.48 -16.18 -18.59
CA ARG A 324 -10.61 -17.24 -17.59
C ARG A 324 -9.43 -17.24 -16.62
N ASN A 325 -8.20 -17.09 -17.13
CA ASN A 325 -7.00 -17.02 -16.28
C ASN A 325 -7.04 -15.78 -15.39
N LEU A 326 -7.38 -14.61 -15.97
CA LEU A 326 -7.53 -13.38 -15.20
C LEU A 326 -8.58 -13.51 -14.11
N LYS A 327 -9.78 -14.03 -14.45
CA LYS A 327 -10.86 -14.21 -13.49
C LYS A 327 -10.44 -15.15 -12.34
N SER A 328 -9.87 -16.31 -12.66
CA SER A 328 -9.41 -17.26 -11.63
C SER A 328 -8.39 -16.63 -10.67
N ARG A 329 -7.46 -15.82 -11.19
CA ARG A 329 -6.47 -15.14 -10.36
C ARG A 329 -7.08 -14.03 -9.49
N LEU A 330 -8.05 -13.31 -10.05
CA LEU A 330 -8.77 -12.27 -9.32
C LEU A 330 -9.67 -12.86 -8.23
N ASP A 331 -10.31 -14.00 -8.50
CA ASP A 331 -11.10 -14.72 -7.50
C ASP A 331 -10.19 -15.14 -6.30
N GLN A 332 -8.97 -15.62 -6.57
CA GLN A 332 -7.99 -15.91 -5.51
C GLN A 332 -7.54 -14.65 -4.74
N GLU A 333 -7.42 -13.51 -5.41
CA GLU A 333 -7.07 -12.25 -4.74
C GLU A 333 -8.19 -11.76 -3.82
N LEU A 334 -9.46 -11.92 -4.26
CA LEU A 334 -10.63 -11.60 -3.44
C LEU A 334 -10.70 -12.40 -2.14
N GLU A 335 -10.17 -13.63 -2.14
CA GLU A 335 -10.10 -14.45 -0.93
C GLU A 335 -9.12 -13.89 0.10
N ARG A 336 -8.09 -13.18 -0.36
CA ARG A 336 -7.00 -12.64 0.48
C ARG A 336 -7.17 -11.17 0.84
N ASN A 337 -7.89 -10.41 0.01
CA ASN A 337 -8.00 -8.96 0.14
C ASN A 337 -9.47 -8.48 0.12
N LEU A 338 -9.99 -8.13 1.29
CA LEU A 338 -11.37 -7.60 1.44
C LEU A 338 -11.58 -6.20 0.88
N ALA A 339 -10.53 -5.39 0.83
CA ALA A 339 -10.63 -4.06 0.25
C ALA A 339 -10.75 -4.11 -1.29
N LEU A 340 -10.48 -5.29 -1.88
CA LEU A 340 -10.65 -5.53 -3.30
C LEU A 340 -12.10 -5.91 -3.59
N LYS A 341 -12.72 -5.20 -4.54
CA LYS A 341 -13.98 -5.62 -5.16
C LYS A 341 -13.72 -5.91 -6.62
N VAL A 342 -14.25 -7.01 -7.11
CA VAL A 342 -14.20 -7.38 -8.54
C VAL A 342 -15.63 -7.51 -9.03
N GLU A 343 -16.00 -6.67 -9.98
CA GLU A 343 -17.32 -6.68 -10.61
C GLU A 343 -17.18 -7.03 -12.09
N PRO A 344 -18.17 -7.70 -12.71
CA PRO A 344 -18.20 -7.85 -14.15
C PRO A 344 -18.27 -6.46 -14.81
N GLY A 345 -17.38 -6.22 -15.79
CA GLY A 345 -17.43 -5.01 -16.59
C GLY A 345 -18.45 -5.09 -17.74
N ASP A 346 -18.39 -4.11 -18.65
CA ASP A 346 -19.30 -4.00 -19.81
C ASP A 346 -19.22 -5.16 -20.80
N THR A 347 -18.16 -5.96 -20.73
CA THR A 347 -17.95 -7.15 -21.57
C THR A 347 -17.49 -8.33 -20.72
N ALA A 348 -17.69 -9.57 -21.20
CA ALA A 348 -17.28 -10.80 -20.52
C ALA A 348 -15.76 -10.88 -20.23
N ASP A 349 -14.95 -10.09 -20.93
CA ASP A 349 -13.49 -10.05 -20.83
C ASP A 349 -12.98 -8.84 -20.05
N THR A 350 -13.88 -8.10 -19.38
CA THR A 350 -13.55 -6.90 -18.60
C THR A 350 -13.98 -7.09 -17.16
N PHE A 351 -13.09 -6.74 -16.23
CA PHE A 351 -13.30 -6.77 -14.79
C PHE A 351 -13.07 -5.37 -14.23
N ILE A 352 -13.85 -4.97 -13.24
CA ILE A 352 -13.67 -3.70 -12.53
C ILE A 352 -12.97 -4.01 -11.22
N LEU A 353 -11.83 -3.39 -10.99
CA LEU A 353 -10.92 -3.68 -9.89
C LEU A 353 -10.61 -2.45 -9.04
N CYS A 354 -10.27 -2.72 -7.79
CA CYS A 354 -9.64 -1.77 -6.88
C CYS A 354 -8.41 -2.48 -6.26
N GLY A 355 -7.21 -2.39 -6.87
CA GLY A 355 -5.97 -2.93 -6.29
C GLY A 355 -5.02 -3.66 -7.27
N SER A 356 -3.96 -4.12 -6.78
CA SER A 356 -2.66 -4.72 -7.13
C SER A 356 -2.49 -5.40 -8.51
N CYS A 357 -1.85 -4.69 -9.47
CA CYS A 357 -1.57 -5.21 -10.82
C CYS A 357 -0.12 -5.72 -11.00
N GLU A 358 0.86 -5.22 -10.22
CA GLU A 358 2.28 -5.55 -10.40
C GLU A 358 2.59 -7.01 -10.08
N THR A 359 1.93 -7.59 -9.07
CA THR A 359 2.09 -9.01 -8.72
C THR A 359 1.66 -9.93 -9.87
N MET A 360 0.50 -9.65 -10.49
CA MET A 360 0.00 -10.43 -11.62
C MET A 360 0.96 -10.38 -12.82
N ARG A 361 1.55 -9.20 -13.10
CA ARG A 361 2.57 -9.04 -14.13
C ARG A 361 3.75 -9.99 -13.93
N ARG A 362 4.28 -10.06 -12.71
CA ARG A 362 5.42 -10.92 -12.35
C ARG A 362 5.08 -12.41 -12.39
N GLU A 363 3.84 -12.77 -12.11
CA GLU A 363 3.34 -14.14 -12.24
C GLU A 363 3.15 -14.60 -13.70
N GLY A 364 3.35 -13.71 -14.67
CA GLY A 364 3.31 -14.03 -16.10
C GLY A 364 1.97 -13.76 -16.78
N TYR A 365 1.11 -12.91 -16.19
CA TYR A 365 -0.14 -12.48 -16.81
C TYR A 365 0.05 -11.33 -17.78
N GLU A 366 -0.75 -11.34 -18.86
CA GLU A 366 -0.92 -10.19 -19.75
C GLU A 366 -2.35 -9.66 -19.68
N PHE A 367 -2.47 -8.35 -19.52
CA PHE A 367 -3.76 -7.67 -19.42
C PHE A 367 -3.64 -6.20 -19.82
N THR A 368 -4.76 -5.53 -19.98
CA THR A 368 -4.82 -4.07 -20.15
C THR A 368 -5.58 -3.44 -19.00
N ILE A 369 -5.17 -2.23 -18.61
CA ILE A 369 -5.79 -1.45 -17.54
C ILE A 369 -6.28 -0.14 -18.13
N GLY A 370 -7.52 0.22 -17.81
CA GLY A 370 -8.09 1.54 -18.09
C GLY A 370 -7.71 2.58 -17.04
N PRO A 371 -8.02 3.85 -17.29
CA PRO A 371 -7.78 4.91 -16.32
C PRO A 371 -8.55 4.68 -15.02
N PRO A 372 -7.99 5.11 -13.88
CA PRO A 372 -8.69 5.07 -12.61
C PRO A 372 -9.93 5.99 -12.66
N GLU A 373 -11.05 5.47 -12.19
CA GLU A 373 -12.31 6.20 -12.06
C GLU A 373 -12.73 6.26 -10.60
N VAL A 374 -13.18 7.41 -10.15
CA VAL A 374 -13.69 7.59 -8.79
C VAL A 374 -15.10 7.05 -8.68
N ILE A 375 -15.37 6.29 -7.62
CA ILE A 375 -16.70 5.74 -7.33
C ILE A 375 -17.58 6.85 -6.80
N THR A 376 -18.61 7.21 -7.56
CA THR A 376 -19.58 8.24 -7.16
C THR A 376 -20.86 7.60 -6.64
N LYS A 377 -21.47 8.22 -5.65
CA LYS A 377 -22.75 7.81 -5.06
C LYS A 377 -23.84 8.84 -5.37
N ARG A 378 -25.05 8.57 -4.94
CA ARG A 378 -26.16 9.54 -4.91
C ARG A 378 -26.59 9.71 -3.47
N ASP A 379 -26.81 10.95 -3.07
CA ASP A 379 -27.37 11.27 -1.75
C ASP A 379 -28.88 10.97 -1.68
N GLU A 380 -29.49 11.22 -0.54
CA GLU A 380 -30.92 11.03 -0.32
C GLU A 380 -31.80 11.91 -1.25
N SER A 381 -31.26 13.02 -1.75
CA SER A 381 -31.93 13.91 -2.69
C SER A 381 -31.80 13.44 -4.15
N GLY A 382 -31.00 12.38 -4.41
CA GLY A 382 -30.65 11.89 -5.76
C GLY A 382 -29.52 12.66 -6.43
N SER A 383 -28.90 13.64 -5.76
CA SER A 383 -27.76 14.41 -6.28
C SER A 383 -26.50 13.56 -6.28
N LYS A 384 -25.64 13.79 -7.27
CA LYS A 384 -24.36 13.08 -7.40
C LYS A 384 -23.37 13.57 -6.35
N ILE A 385 -22.79 12.65 -5.58
CA ILE A 385 -21.73 12.90 -4.60
C ILE A 385 -20.48 12.12 -4.97
N GLU A 386 -19.33 12.66 -4.60
CA GLU A 386 -18.01 12.08 -4.83
C GLU A 386 -17.19 12.05 -3.53
N PRO A 387 -16.20 11.13 -3.39
CA PRO A 387 -15.34 11.09 -2.22
C PRO A 387 -14.38 12.27 -2.22
N TYR A 388 -14.12 12.78 -1.02
CA TYR A 388 -13.13 13.80 -0.72
C TYR A 388 -12.07 13.24 0.21
N GLU A 389 -10.85 13.74 0.04
CA GLU A 389 -9.71 13.41 0.89
C GLU A 389 -9.11 14.67 1.51
N GLU A 390 -8.62 14.53 2.73
CA GLU A 390 -7.73 15.52 3.32
C GLU A 390 -6.29 15.27 2.80
N ALA A 391 -5.77 16.25 2.08
CA ALA A 391 -4.40 16.22 1.57
C ALA A 391 -3.48 17.07 2.46
N PHE A 392 -2.42 16.45 2.93
CA PHE A 392 -1.35 17.09 3.71
C PHE A 392 -0.10 17.16 2.84
N ILE A 393 0.40 18.38 2.63
CA ILE A 393 1.56 18.61 1.79
C ILE A 393 2.60 19.37 2.60
N GLU A 394 3.81 18.82 2.63
CA GLU A 394 4.98 19.51 3.18
C GLU A 394 5.91 19.86 2.02
N VAL A 395 6.29 21.13 1.95
CA VAL A 395 7.05 21.67 0.82
C VAL A 395 7.92 22.85 1.25
N PRO A 396 9.14 23.02 0.69
CA PRO A 396 9.90 24.25 0.88
C PRO A 396 9.11 25.47 0.46
N GLU A 397 9.23 26.57 1.21
CA GLU A 397 8.45 27.82 1.01
C GLU A 397 8.47 28.32 -0.44
N GLU A 398 9.60 28.17 -1.13
CA GLU A 398 9.78 28.59 -2.53
C GLU A 398 8.82 27.91 -3.52
N TYR A 399 8.32 26.71 -3.21
CA TYR A 399 7.38 25.95 -4.06
C TYR A 399 5.92 26.02 -3.61
N THR A 400 5.62 26.69 -2.48
CA THR A 400 4.29 26.79 -1.91
C THR A 400 3.27 27.31 -2.93
N GLY A 401 3.60 28.39 -3.66
CA GLY A 401 2.71 28.95 -4.68
C GLY A 401 2.33 27.96 -5.77
N SER A 402 3.31 27.20 -6.28
CA SER A 402 3.05 26.18 -7.31
C SER A 402 2.11 25.06 -6.80
N CYS A 403 2.26 24.63 -5.56
CA CYS A 403 1.39 23.60 -4.95
C CYS A 403 -0.02 24.14 -4.76
N VAL A 404 -0.18 25.38 -4.28
CA VAL A 404 -1.47 26.05 -4.12
C VAL A 404 -2.21 26.17 -5.46
N ASP A 405 -1.53 26.58 -6.53
CA ASP A 405 -2.10 26.70 -7.86
C ASP A 405 -2.58 25.32 -8.39
N MET A 406 -1.76 24.28 -8.24
CA MET A 406 -2.11 22.93 -8.68
C MET A 406 -3.35 22.38 -7.96
N LEU A 407 -3.43 22.57 -6.64
CA LEU A 407 -4.56 22.12 -5.83
C LEU A 407 -5.83 22.89 -6.15
N SER A 408 -5.74 24.22 -6.31
CA SER A 408 -6.86 25.09 -6.62
C SER A 408 -7.46 24.74 -7.99
N ASN A 409 -6.62 24.48 -9.00
CA ASN A 409 -7.07 24.05 -10.34
C ASN A 409 -7.78 22.70 -10.30
N ARG A 410 -7.48 21.86 -9.29
CA ARG A 410 -8.11 20.55 -9.06
C ARG A 410 -9.25 20.59 -8.04
N LYS A 411 -9.82 21.79 -7.79
CA LYS A 411 -10.96 22.02 -6.89
C LYS A 411 -10.64 21.74 -5.41
N GLY A 412 -9.38 21.76 -5.02
CA GLY A 412 -8.98 21.68 -3.62
C GLY A 412 -9.37 22.94 -2.85
N GLN A 413 -9.87 22.75 -1.65
CA GLN A 413 -10.19 23.81 -0.68
C GLN A 413 -9.10 23.84 0.38
N MET A 414 -8.42 24.98 0.54
CA MET A 414 -7.43 25.14 1.58
C MET A 414 -8.11 25.17 2.95
N LEU A 415 -7.67 24.30 3.84
CA LEU A 415 -8.13 24.25 5.23
C LEU A 415 -7.16 24.97 6.17
N ASP A 416 -5.84 24.78 5.93
CA ASP A 416 -4.80 25.38 6.76
C ASP A 416 -3.50 25.58 5.96
N LEU A 417 -2.69 26.57 6.39
CA LEU A 417 -1.35 26.84 5.85
C LEU A 417 -0.46 27.33 7.00
N GLN A 418 0.61 26.63 7.27
CA GLN A 418 1.59 26.98 8.30
C GLN A 418 2.99 26.90 7.71
N THR A 419 3.79 27.94 7.95
CA THR A 419 5.22 27.94 7.58
C THR A 419 6.04 27.92 8.86
N ASP A 420 6.99 27.00 8.96
CA ASP A 420 7.88 26.93 10.10
C ASP A 420 9.09 27.88 9.95
N ASP A 421 9.81 28.11 11.06
CA ASP A 421 10.99 28.98 11.09
C ASP A 421 12.16 28.47 10.21
N LYS A 422 12.06 27.25 9.68
CA LYS A 422 13.06 26.61 8.83
C LYS A 422 12.74 26.74 7.34
N GLY A 423 11.65 27.43 6.98
CA GLY A 423 11.24 27.64 5.59
C GLY A 423 10.53 26.41 4.98
N THR A 424 9.94 25.55 5.80
CA THR A 424 9.04 24.47 5.33
C THR A 424 7.60 24.90 5.53
N THR A 425 6.80 24.84 4.47
CA THR A 425 5.38 25.12 4.52
C THR A 425 4.56 23.83 4.57
N ARG A 426 3.63 23.76 5.48
CA ARG A 426 2.63 22.70 5.63
C ARG A 426 1.29 23.22 5.14
N LEU A 427 0.73 22.51 4.17
CA LEU A 427 -0.56 22.80 3.57
C LEU A 427 -1.53 21.70 3.92
N LYS A 428 -2.74 22.07 4.37
CA LYS A 428 -3.85 21.15 4.56
C LYS A 428 -4.98 21.53 3.61
N TYR A 429 -5.41 20.58 2.78
CA TYR A 429 -6.46 20.77 1.78
C TYR A 429 -7.53 19.70 1.89
N LYS A 430 -8.77 20.06 1.60
CA LYS A 430 -9.85 19.12 1.25
C LYS A 430 -9.99 19.08 -0.26
N VAL A 431 -9.74 17.91 -0.86
CA VAL A 431 -9.67 17.74 -2.32
C VAL A 431 -10.57 16.58 -2.74
N PRO A 432 -11.38 16.71 -3.82
CA PRO A 432 -12.07 15.54 -4.36
C PRO A 432 -11.05 14.51 -4.84
N THR A 433 -11.25 13.22 -4.51
CA THR A 433 -10.31 12.13 -4.81
C THR A 433 -9.86 12.11 -6.26
N ARG A 434 -10.75 12.41 -7.22
CA ARG A 434 -10.36 12.52 -8.66
C ARG A 434 -9.39 13.66 -8.92
N GLY A 435 -9.37 14.72 -8.11
CA GLY A 435 -8.38 15.80 -8.19
C GLY A 435 -6.99 15.38 -7.75
N LEU A 436 -6.86 14.32 -6.96
CA LEU A 436 -5.58 13.77 -6.49
C LEU A 436 -4.94 12.82 -7.50
N LEU A 437 -5.72 12.29 -8.46
CA LEU A 437 -5.17 11.41 -9.50
C LEU A 437 -4.11 12.15 -10.32
N GLY A 438 -2.87 11.60 -10.36
CA GLY A 438 -1.71 12.20 -11.01
C GLY A 438 -1.16 13.48 -10.36
N LEU A 439 -1.73 13.93 -9.22
CA LEU A 439 -1.25 15.12 -8.52
C LEU A 439 0.11 14.88 -7.86
N ARG A 440 0.35 13.69 -7.31
CA ARG A 440 1.61 13.35 -6.64
C ARG A 440 2.82 13.56 -7.54
N ASN A 441 2.79 12.99 -8.75
CA ASN A 441 3.86 13.13 -9.73
C ASN A 441 4.01 14.59 -10.22
N ALA A 442 2.89 15.32 -10.36
CA ALA A 442 2.92 16.72 -10.74
C ALA A 442 3.62 17.58 -9.66
N ILE A 443 3.26 17.40 -8.38
CA ILE A 443 3.89 18.09 -7.24
C ILE A 443 5.37 17.72 -7.14
N LEU A 444 5.73 16.44 -7.16
CA LEU A 444 7.12 16.00 -7.08
C LEU A 444 7.97 16.59 -8.21
N THR A 445 7.43 16.65 -9.42
CA THR A 445 8.12 17.26 -10.57
C THR A 445 8.32 18.76 -10.35
N ALA A 446 7.30 19.49 -9.92
CA ALA A 446 7.35 20.93 -9.69
C ALA A 446 8.28 21.32 -8.54
N THR A 447 8.38 20.48 -7.52
CA THR A 447 9.20 20.68 -6.32
C THR A 447 10.55 19.97 -6.37
N ARG A 448 10.94 19.43 -7.52
CA ARG A 448 12.19 18.67 -7.72
C ARG A 448 12.36 17.50 -6.74
N GLY A 449 11.25 16.86 -6.38
CA GLY A 449 11.24 15.71 -5.48
C GLY A 449 11.27 16.05 -3.98
N THR A 450 11.22 17.32 -3.60
CA THR A 450 11.33 17.75 -2.18
C THR A 450 10.00 17.73 -1.43
N ALA A 451 8.86 17.73 -2.13
CA ALA A 451 7.56 17.73 -1.48
C ALA A 451 7.15 16.34 -0.98
N VAL A 452 6.43 16.32 0.13
CA VAL A 452 5.75 15.14 0.65
C VAL A 452 4.26 15.36 0.55
N LEU A 453 3.53 14.43 -0.07
CA LEU A 453 2.07 14.44 -0.18
C LEU A 453 1.50 13.19 0.49
N ASN A 454 0.59 13.40 1.43
CA ASN A 454 -0.21 12.35 2.06
C ASN A 454 -1.68 12.71 1.95
N THR A 455 -2.52 11.69 1.76
CA THR A 455 -3.96 11.87 1.65
C THR A 455 -4.69 10.87 2.53
N ASN A 456 -5.79 11.29 3.12
CA ASN A 456 -6.68 10.44 3.91
C ASN A 456 -8.11 10.67 3.45
N PHE A 457 -8.88 9.59 3.33
CA PHE A 457 -10.31 9.72 3.07
C PHE A 457 -10.99 10.54 4.17
N ASP A 458 -11.86 11.46 3.77
CA ASP A 458 -12.63 12.31 4.69
C ASP A 458 -14.12 11.90 4.63
N GLU A 459 -14.79 12.27 3.57
CA GLU A 459 -16.23 12.03 3.42
C GLU A 459 -16.67 12.00 1.96
N TYR A 460 -17.93 11.63 1.72
CA TYR A 460 -18.59 11.86 0.44
C TYR A 460 -19.25 13.24 0.44
N GLY A 461 -18.83 14.11 -0.47
CA GLY A 461 -19.33 15.48 -0.63
C GLY A 461 -19.92 15.75 -2.00
N PRO A 462 -20.47 16.96 -2.23
CA PRO A 462 -21.09 17.33 -3.48
C PRO A 462 -20.12 17.25 -4.68
N TRP A 463 -20.63 16.91 -5.86
CA TRP A 463 -19.86 16.90 -7.10
C TRP A 463 -19.30 18.30 -7.43
N SER A 464 -17.97 18.45 -7.49
CA SER A 464 -17.27 19.74 -7.66
C SER A 464 -17.13 20.22 -9.10
N GLY A 465 -17.84 19.60 -10.07
CA GLY A 465 -17.77 19.96 -11.49
C GLY A 465 -16.60 19.26 -12.20
N ASP A 466 -16.28 19.64 -13.42
CA ASP A 466 -15.23 19.01 -14.21
C ASP A 466 -13.84 19.44 -13.74
N ILE A 467 -12.91 18.47 -13.69
CA ILE A 467 -11.50 18.67 -13.35
C ILE A 467 -10.68 18.22 -14.56
N SER A 468 -9.78 19.10 -15.06
CA SER A 468 -8.80 18.72 -16.07
C SER A 468 -7.68 17.90 -15.42
N MET A 469 -7.54 16.66 -15.85
CA MET A 469 -6.52 15.75 -15.31
C MET A 469 -5.16 15.92 -15.97
N ARG A 470 -5.15 16.33 -17.25
CA ARG A 470 -3.95 16.42 -18.07
C ARG A 470 -4.11 17.50 -19.14
N ASP A 471 -3.15 18.43 -19.21
CA ASP A 471 -3.13 19.52 -20.21
C ASP A 471 -2.42 19.10 -21.49
N ASN A 472 -1.49 18.14 -21.43
CA ASN A 472 -0.67 17.69 -22.54
C ASN A 472 -1.31 16.47 -23.25
N GLY A 473 -1.21 16.44 -24.60
CA GLY A 473 -1.60 15.28 -25.39
C GLY A 473 -0.55 14.17 -25.42
N SER A 474 -0.81 13.12 -26.17
CA SER A 474 0.11 12.01 -26.42
C SER A 474 0.71 12.08 -27.82
N LEU A 475 1.99 11.69 -27.94
CA LEU A 475 2.60 11.33 -29.23
C LEU A 475 2.24 9.88 -29.52
N VAL A 476 1.52 9.64 -30.62
CA VAL A 476 0.96 8.32 -30.97
C VAL A 476 1.64 7.77 -32.22
N ALA A 477 2.07 6.52 -32.18
CA ALA A 477 2.70 5.86 -33.33
C ALA A 477 1.71 5.77 -34.51
N HIS A 478 2.17 6.22 -35.67
CA HIS A 478 1.39 6.22 -36.90
C HIS A 478 1.36 4.86 -37.61
N GLU A 479 2.39 4.05 -37.44
CA GLU A 479 2.55 2.73 -38.09
C GLU A 479 3.24 1.75 -37.16
N THR A 480 3.08 0.46 -37.47
CA THR A 480 3.75 -0.64 -36.78
C THR A 480 5.15 -0.83 -37.35
N GLY A 481 6.15 -0.99 -36.51
CA GLY A 481 7.53 -1.23 -36.94
C GLY A 481 8.55 -0.99 -35.83
N GLN A 482 9.81 -1.02 -36.18
CA GLN A 482 10.90 -0.78 -35.24
C GLN A 482 11.28 0.69 -35.18
N VAL A 483 11.40 1.23 -33.98
CA VAL A 483 11.80 2.62 -33.71
C VAL A 483 13.22 2.88 -34.19
N THR A 484 13.42 3.94 -34.97
CA THR A 484 14.73 4.31 -35.53
C THR A 484 15.28 5.59 -34.86
N SER A 485 16.60 5.68 -34.69
CA SER A 485 17.26 6.89 -34.16
C SER A 485 16.97 8.12 -35.03
N TYR A 486 16.85 7.94 -36.35
CA TYR A 486 16.52 9.01 -37.29
C TYR A 486 15.11 9.59 -37.06
N ALA A 487 14.12 8.73 -36.81
CA ALA A 487 12.77 9.18 -36.56
C ALA A 487 12.62 9.81 -35.16
N ILE A 488 13.31 9.28 -34.15
CA ILE A 488 13.35 9.87 -32.81
C ILE A 488 13.90 11.29 -32.83
N GLN A 489 14.97 11.56 -33.58
CA GLN A 489 15.53 12.90 -33.73
C GLN A 489 14.49 13.94 -34.18
N SER A 490 13.57 13.54 -35.07
CA SER A 490 12.49 14.42 -35.53
C SER A 490 11.30 14.49 -34.56
N ALA A 491 11.09 13.45 -33.77
CA ALA A 491 9.96 13.37 -32.85
C ALA A 491 10.25 14.09 -31.49
N GLN A 492 11.49 14.12 -31.04
CA GLN A 492 11.88 14.75 -29.77
C GLN A 492 11.62 16.26 -29.71
N ASP A 493 11.58 16.95 -30.86
CA ASP A 493 11.22 18.36 -30.93
C ASP A 493 9.74 18.64 -30.61
N ARG A 494 8.91 17.59 -30.55
CA ARG A 494 7.46 17.68 -30.34
C ARG A 494 7.04 17.27 -28.94
N GLY A 495 7.93 16.64 -28.18
CA GLY A 495 7.64 16.19 -26.84
C GLY A 495 8.70 15.26 -26.25
N ILE A 496 8.41 14.75 -25.07
CA ILE A 496 9.27 13.82 -24.35
C ILE A 496 8.93 12.39 -24.81
N LEU A 497 9.92 11.67 -25.30
CA LEU A 497 9.72 10.29 -25.75
C LEU A 497 9.83 9.30 -24.57
N ILE A 498 9.03 8.25 -24.62
CA ILE A 498 9.00 7.13 -23.65
C ILE A 498 9.52 5.82 -24.25
N VAL A 499 9.90 5.85 -25.53
CA VAL A 499 10.43 4.69 -26.25
C VAL A 499 11.87 4.94 -26.69
N LYS A 500 12.68 3.86 -26.72
CA LYS A 500 14.09 3.87 -27.13
C LYS A 500 14.23 3.40 -28.58
N PRO A 501 15.32 3.76 -29.29
CA PRO A 501 15.64 3.18 -30.59
C PRO A 501 15.76 1.65 -30.52
N GLY A 502 15.30 0.96 -31.54
CA GLY A 502 15.38 -0.50 -31.63
C GLY A 502 14.20 -1.27 -31.02
N ILE A 503 13.31 -0.58 -30.31
CA ILE A 503 12.10 -1.21 -29.76
C ILE A 503 11.02 -1.32 -30.85
N ASP A 504 10.28 -2.42 -30.87
CA ASP A 504 9.12 -2.58 -31.73
C ASP A 504 7.90 -1.86 -31.15
N VAL A 505 7.19 -1.14 -32.00
CA VAL A 505 5.94 -0.41 -31.66
C VAL A 505 4.85 -0.76 -32.68
N TYR A 506 3.61 -0.57 -32.28
CA TYR A 506 2.46 -0.77 -33.18
C TYR A 506 1.63 0.52 -33.37
N GLU A 507 0.85 0.58 -34.44
CA GLU A 507 -0.04 1.71 -34.71
C GLU A 507 -1.01 1.90 -33.53
N GLY A 508 -1.09 3.15 -33.05
CA GLY A 508 -1.94 3.51 -31.90
C GLY A 508 -1.22 3.39 -30.54
N GLN A 509 0.00 2.87 -30.48
CA GLN A 509 0.81 2.91 -29.26
C GLN A 509 1.25 4.34 -28.95
N VAL A 510 1.17 4.75 -27.68
CA VAL A 510 1.72 6.03 -27.22
C VAL A 510 3.23 5.89 -27.10
N VAL A 511 3.96 6.76 -27.76
CA VAL A 511 5.44 6.73 -27.84
C VAL A 511 6.09 7.94 -27.15
N GLY A 512 5.27 8.87 -26.66
CA GLY A 512 5.78 10.04 -25.94
C GLY A 512 4.66 10.97 -25.46
N ILE A 513 5.07 11.97 -24.67
CA ILE A 513 4.23 13.03 -24.11
C ILE A 513 4.34 14.24 -25.05
N HIS A 514 3.22 14.70 -25.60
CA HIS A 514 3.19 15.87 -26.47
C HIS A 514 3.33 17.15 -25.65
N GLN A 515 4.04 18.15 -26.16
CA GLN A 515 4.22 19.45 -25.48
C GLN A 515 2.96 20.32 -25.46
N ARG A 516 1.97 20.01 -26.30
CA ARG A 516 0.72 20.79 -26.45
C ARG A 516 -0.50 19.93 -26.13
N ALA A 517 -1.61 20.59 -25.89
CA ALA A 517 -2.90 19.92 -25.78
C ALA A 517 -3.25 19.17 -27.08
N GLY A 518 -3.85 17.99 -26.90
CA GLY A 518 -4.27 17.12 -28.01
C GLY A 518 -3.17 16.20 -28.52
N ASP A 519 -3.59 15.05 -29.04
CA ASP A 519 -2.72 13.99 -29.52
C ASP A 519 -2.13 14.31 -30.89
N LEU A 520 -0.91 13.85 -31.09
CA LEU A 520 -0.20 14.00 -32.36
C LEU A 520 0.31 12.63 -32.86
N LYS A 521 -0.15 12.24 -34.05
CA LYS A 521 0.41 11.04 -34.71
C LYS A 521 1.80 11.34 -35.24
N VAL A 522 2.78 10.50 -34.87
CA VAL A 522 4.18 10.61 -35.27
C VAL A 522 4.67 9.30 -35.89
N ASN A 523 5.52 9.39 -36.91
CA ASN A 523 6.16 8.21 -37.46
C ASN A 523 7.54 8.02 -36.82
N VAL A 524 7.63 7.10 -35.87
CA VAL A 524 8.88 6.77 -35.16
C VAL A 524 9.63 5.60 -35.82
N CYS A 525 9.06 4.98 -36.86
CA CYS A 525 9.67 3.85 -37.58
C CYS A 525 10.37 4.28 -38.87
N LYS A 526 10.28 5.57 -39.25
CA LYS A 526 10.83 6.09 -40.50
C LYS A 526 12.33 5.86 -40.60
N LYS A 527 12.76 5.19 -41.67
CA LYS A 527 14.18 4.98 -41.97
C LYS A 527 14.70 6.16 -42.81
N LYS A 528 15.99 6.49 -42.61
CA LYS A 528 16.68 7.45 -43.49
C LYS A 528 16.69 6.89 -44.90
N ALA A 529 16.20 7.67 -45.87
CA ALA A 529 16.27 7.28 -47.26
C ALA A 529 17.76 7.16 -47.69
N ALA A 530 18.12 6.08 -48.36
CA ALA A 530 19.44 5.95 -48.94
C ALA A 530 19.57 6.94 -50.12
N THR A 531 20.34 8.03 -49.91
CA THR A 531 20.67 8.96 -50.98
C THR A 531 22.10 8.74 -51.42
N ASN A 532 22.36 8.76 -52.76
CA ASN A 532 23.71 8.63 -53.31
C ASN A 532 24.61 9.82 -53.06
N VAL A 533 24.14 10.88 -52.37
CA VAL A 533 24.93 12.06 -52.01
C VAL A 533 25.62 11.80 -50.68
N ARG A 534 26.92 11.48 -50.74
CA ARG A 534 27.80 11.47 -49.56
C ARG A 534 28.03 12.92 -49.13
N SER A 535 27.29 13.43 -48.14
CA SER A 535 27.70 14.62 -47.45
C SER A 535 28.77 14.23 -46.41
N ASN A 536 29.93 14.87 -46.42
CA ASN A 536 31.04 14.68 -45.49
C ASN A 536 30.75 15.19 -44.06
N LYS A 537 29.51 15.47 -43.73
CA LYS A 537 29.06 15.79 -42.37
C LYS A 537 28.10 14.67 -41.89
N ASP A 538 28.67 13.61 -41.36
CA ASP A 538 27.98 12.77 -40.42
C ASP A 538 27.75 13.60 -39.14
N ALA A 539 26.67 14.36 -39.13
CA ALA A 539 26.22 15.02 -37.91
C ALA A 539 25.87 13.93 -36.91
N THR A 540 26.58 13.93 -35.79
CA THR A 540 26.28 13.07 -34.65
C THR A 540 24.85 13.32 -34.26
N VAL A 541 24.02 12.27 -34.29
CA VAL A 541 22.61 12.36 -33.87
C VAL A 541 22.61 12.43 -32.35
N VAL A 542 22.28 13.60 -31.83
CA VAL A 542 22.08 13.79 -30.38
C VAL A 542 20.62 13.47 -30.08
N LEU A 543 20.41 12.42 -29.28
CA LEU A 543 19.10 12.03 -28.80
C LEU A 543 18.94 12.42 -27.32
N ASN A 544 17.80 13.00 -26.99
CA ASN A 544 17.44 13.20 -25.60
C ASN A 544 17.16 11.83 -24.95
N GLU A 545 17.42 11.73 -23.67
CA GLU A 545 17.09 10.55 -22.91
C GLU A 545 15.57 10.32 -22.89
N SER A 546 15.15 9.07 -23.14
CA SER A 546 13.73 8.72 -23.06
C SER A 546 13.31 8.59 -21.60
N LYS A 547 12.14 9.12 -21.26
CA LYS A 547 11.56 8.96 -19.92
C LYS A 547 11.14 7.50 -19.73
N GLU A 548 11.72 6.81 -18.76
CA GLU A 548 11.20 5.51 -18.32
C GLU A 548 9.99 5.75 -17.40
N MET A 549 8.92 4.98 -17.63
CA MET A 549 7.70 5.07 -16.85
C MET A 549 7.44 3.73 -16.18
N SER A 550 7.25 3.76 -14.87
CA SER A 550 6.77 2.62 -14.09
C SER A 550 5.29 2.32 -14.43
N LEU A 551 4.75 1.22 -13.90
CA LEU A 551 3.33 0.92 -14.05
C LEU A 551 2.46 2.03 -13.42
N ASP A 552 2.84 2.48 -12.24
CA ASP A 552 2.14 3.54 -11.51
C ASP A 552 2.16 4.86 -12.31
N ASP A 553 3.32 5.26 -12.86
CA ASP A 553 3.43 6.43 -13.74
C ASP A 553 2.54 6.32 -14.98
N CYS A 554 2.45 5.12 -15.58
CA CYS A 554 1.60 4.87 -16.74
C CYS A 554 0.12 5.00 -16.39
N VAL A 555 -0.32 4.43 -15.26
CA VAL A 555 -1.71 4.50 -14.78
C VAL A 555 -2.13 5.92 -14.43
N GLU A 556 -1.25 6.69 -13.81
CA GLU A 556 -1.50 8.10 -13.52
C GLU A 556 -1.51 8.99 -14.77
N TYR A 557 -0.74 8.61 -15.81
CA TYR A 557 -0.61 9.39 -17.03
C TYR A 557 -1.79 9.22 -17.98
N ILE A 558 -2.38 8.00 -18.10
CA ILE A 558 -3.37 7.69 -19.14
C ILE A 558 -4.65 8.55 -19.05
N ALA A 559 -5.14 8.96 -20.22
CA ALA A 559 -6.43 9.63 -20.36
C ALA A 559 -7.58 8.61 -20.55
N PHE A 560 -8.82 9.09 -20.51
CA PHE A 560 -10.03 8.26 -20.64
C PHE A 560 -10.08 7.40 -21.92
N ASP A 561 -9.37 7.80 -22.97
CA ASP A 561 -9.29 7.11 -24.27
C ASP A 561 -7.98 6.33 -24.46
N GLU A 562 -7.24 6.08 -23.39
CA GLU A 562 -5.99 5.36 -23.38
C GLU A 562 -6.07 4.13 -22.44
N LEU A 563 -5.21 3.15 -22.69
CA LEU A 563 -5.05 1.94 -21.89
C LEU A 563 -3.58 1.71 -21.62
N VAL A 564 -3.28 1.12 -20.47
CA VAL A 564 -1.95 0.55 -20.18
C VAL A 564 -1.98 -0.94 -20.51
N GLU A 565 -1.14 -1.37 -21.45
CA GLU A 565 -0.86 -2.76 -21.73
C GLU A 565 0.24 -3.24 -20.80
N VAL A 566 -0.07 -4.24 -19.98
CA VAL A 566 0.82 -4.83 -18.99
C VAL A 566 1.19 -6.24 -19.40
N THR A 567 2.48 -6.49 -19.55
CA THR A 567 3.03 -7.80 -19.85
C THR A 567 4.19 -8.11 -18.90
N PRO A 568 4.65 -9.36 -18.77
CA PRO A 568 5.77 -9.70 -17.89
C PRO A 568 7.04 -8.89 -18.16
N LYS A 569 7.31 -8.54 -19.43
CA LYS A 569 8.56 -7.87 -19.84
C LYS A 569 8.39 -6.39 -20.16
N SER A 570 7.17 -5.96 -20.52
CA SER A 570 6.95 -4.62 -21.06
C SER A 570 5.70 -3.97 -20.48
N ILE A 571 5.74 -2.66 -20.31
CA ILE A 571 4.59 -1.82 -20.03
C ILE A 571 4.47 -0.84 -21.19
N ARG A 572 3.30 -0.77 -21.83
CA ARG A 572 3.06 0.09 -22.99
C ARG A 572 1.75 0.85 -22.78
N ILE A 573 1.69 2.07 -23.23
CA ILE A 573 0.44 2.85 -23.28
C ILE A 573 -0.08 2.81 -24.72
N CYS A 574 -1.38 2.64 -24.90
CA CYS A 574 -2.00 2.63 -26.22
C CYS A 574 -3.35 3.34 -26.21
N LYS A 575 -3.80 3.78 -27.39
CA LYS A 575 -5.15 4.30 -27.55
C LYS A 575 -6.17 3.18 -27.48
N ASN A 576 -7.28 3.43 -26.79
CA ASN A 576 -8.36 2.46 -26.65
C ASN A 576 -9.10 2.27 -28.00
N PRO A 577 -8.98 1.10 -28.64
CA PRO A 577 -9.57 0.88 -29.97
C PRO A 577 -11.11 0.94 -29.93
N LYS A 578 -11.74 0.68 -28.79
CA LYS A 578 -13.19 0.70 -28.62
C LYS A 578 -13.77 2.13 -28.65
N ILE A 579 -13.01 3.13 -28.21
CA ILE A 579 -13.46 4.54 -28.15
C ILE A 579 -13.29 5.22 -29.51
N ASN A 580 -12.21 4.94 -30.21
CA ASN A 580 -11.91 5.52 -31.51
C ASN A 580 -12.90 5.11 -32.62
N THR A 581 -13.52 3.92 -32.54
CA THR A 581 -14.53 3.45 -33.52
C THR A 581 -15.85 4.20 -33.42
N LYS A 582 -16.19 4.85 -32.30
CA LYS A 582 -17.42 5.65 -32.14
C LYS A 582 -17.31 7.06 -32.71
N ARG A 583 -16.10 7.65 -32.75
CA ARG A 583 -15.89 9.01 -33.34
C ARG A 583 -15.86 9.06 -34.87
N GLN A 584 -15.66 7.94 -35.54
CA GLN A 584 -15.70 7.86 -37.02
C GLN A 584 -17.10 7.66 -37.62
N LYS A 585 -18.13 7.51 -36.78
CA LYS A 585 -19.53 7.28 -37.21
C LYS A 585 -20.48 8.46 -36.99
N ASN A 586 -19.98 9.63 -36.56
CA ASN A 586 -20.79 10.86 -36.43
C ASN A 586 -20.31 11.92 -37.41
#